data_9f8f3c51ec53da8fb25a54620047da8c
#
_entry.id   9f8f3c51ec53da8fb25a54620047da8c
#
_cell.length_a   1.000
_cell.length_b   1.000
_cell.length_c   1.000
_cell.angle_alpha   90.00
_cell.angle_beta   90.00
_cell.angle_gamma   90.00
#
_symmetry.space_group_name_H-M   'P 1'
#
loop_
_entity.id
_entity.type
_entity.pdbx_description
1 polymer ?
#
loop_
_entity_poly.entity_id
_entity_poly.type
_entity_poly.pdbx_seq_one_letter_code
_entity_poly.pdbx_strand_id
1 'polypeptide(L)'
;MSQTGATATADRRWRAGALGGLVAGVAMGVVLHGILGLMPTIGALVGVEAVLVGWAVHLFNSALFGALFAAVFDRAFFDDLRADVGGCLSLGVVHSALLGVITGGLLLPTAIALEGATSLPVPTLPVPGLTASFEFGAVIAVAHLIYGLVLGRVFAALTLAEGAIGWLPFDPVDR
;
A
#
# COMPACT_ATOMS: atom_id res chain seq x y z
N MET A 1 -26.26 17.63 -11.38
CA MET A 1 -25.10 16.83 -11.88
C MET A 1 -25.66 15.51 -12.41
N SER A 2 -25.33 15.14 -13.66
CA SER A 2 -25.82 13.89 -14.28
C SER A 2 -25.25 12.66 -13.56
N GLN A 3 -26.04 11.61 -13.38
CA GLN A 3 -25.59 10.33 -12.78
C GLN A 3 -24.38 9.72 -13.51
N THR A 4 -24.27 9.93 -14.81
CA THR A 4 -23.13 9.51 -15.64
C THR A 4 -21.80 10.18 -15.25
N GLY A 5 -21.80 11.42 -14.80
CA GLY A 5 -20.60 12.12 -14.34
C GLY A 5 -20.09 11.59 -12.97
N ALA A 6 -21.00 11.24 -12.07
CA ALA A 6 -20.64 10.71 -10.76
C ALA A 6 -20.02 9.31 -10.83
N THR A 7 -20.54 8.44 -11.70
CA THR A 7 -19.99 7.08 -11.90
C THR A 7 -18.61 7.12 -12.54
N ALA A 8 -18.37 7.97 -13.53
CA ALA A 8 -17.07 8.10 -14.19
C ALA A 8 -15.98 8.61 -13.22
N THR A 9 -16.34 9.50 -12.30
CA THR A 9 -15.41 10.01 -11.28
C THR A 9 -15.06 8.94 -10.24
N ALA A 10 -16.04 8.18 -9.79
CA ALA A 10 -15.82 7.06 -8.87
C ALA A 10 -14.92 5.99 -9.51
N ASP A 11 -15.18 5.58 -10.76
CA ASP A 11 -14.35 4.63 -11.51
C ASP A 11 -12.89 5.08 -11.61
N ARG A 12 -12.66 6.37 -11.87
CA ARG A 12 -11.30 6.92 -11.94
C ARG A 12 -10.56 6.81 -10.61
N ARG A 13 -11.24 7.12 -9.49
CA ARG A 13 -10.64 7.04 -8.16
C ARG A 13 -10.29 5.60 -7.75
N TRP A 14 -11.16 4.65 -8.03
CA TRP A 14 -10.89 3.24 -7.80
C TRP A 14 -9.66 2.75 -8.55
N ARG A 15 -9.56 3.09 -9.83
CA ARG A 15 -8.39 2.77 -10.66
C ARG A 15 -7.13 3.46 -10.14
N ALA A 16 -7.23 4.73 -9.76
CA ALA A 16 -6.11 5.47 -9.18
C ALA A 16 -5.63 4.84 -7.87
N GLY A 17 -6.55 4.40 -7.01
CA GLY A 17 -6.22 3.67 -5.79
C GLY A 17 -5.54 2.34 -6.07
N ALA A 18 -6.11 1.50 -6.93
CA ALA A 18 -5.55 0.19 -7.26
C ALA A 18 -4.18 0.29 -7.93
N LEU A 19 -4.03 1.18 -8.92
CA LEU A 19 -2.74 1.44 -9.58
C LEU A 19 -1.71 2.04 -8.62
N GLY A 20 -2.14 3.00 -7.81
CA GLY A 20 -1.29 3.59 -6.77
C GLY A 20 -0.81 2.55 -5.77
N GLY A 21 -1.70 1.65 -5.33
CA GLY A 21 -1.38 0.53 -4.47
C GLY A 21 -0.39 -0.45 -5.10
N LEU A 22 -0.57 -0.76 -6.39
CA LEU A 22 0.35 -1.63 -7.11
C LEU A 22 1.76 -1.03 -7.20
N VAL A 23 1.89 0.26 -7.59
CA VAL A 23 3.17 0.97 -7.67
C VAL A 23 3.82 1.08 -6.28
N ALA A 24 3.03 1.43 -5.27
CA ALA A 24 3.47 1.47 -3.88
C ALA A 24 3.92 0.10 -3.37
N GLY A 25 3.20 -0.97 -3.76
CA GLY A 25 3.55 -2.35 -3.47
C GLY A 25 4.89 -2.76 -4.06
N VAL A 26 5.20 -2.35 -5.29
CA VAL A 26 6.54 -2.60 -5.86
C VAL A 26 7.61 -1.93 -5.02
N ALA A 27 7.46 -0.64 -4.66
CA ALA A 27 8.43 0.08 -3.86
C ALA A 27 8.62 -0.54 -2.46
N MET A 28 7.53 -0.87 -1.78
CA MET A 28 7.55 -1.57 -0.50
C MET A 28 8.16 -2.97 -0.63
N GLY A 29 7.76 -3.72 -1.65
CA GLY A 29 8.20 -5.09 -1.90
C GLY A 29 9.71 -5.20 -2.11
N VAL A 30 10.34 -4.22 -2.75
CA VAL A 30 11.80 -4.14 -2.88
C VAL A 30 12.47 -4.08 -1.50
N VAL A 31 11.92 -3.31 -0.57
CA VAL A 31 12.45 -3.22 0.80
C VAL A 31 12.25 -4.55 1.55
N LEU A 32 11.03 -5.12 1.48
CA LEU A 32 10.71 -6.38 2.15
C LEU A 32 11.52 -7.55 1.60
N HIS A 33 11.73 -7.60 0.28
CA HIS A 33 12.53 -8.64 -0.36
C HIS A 33 14.02 -8.47 -0.09
N GLY A 34 14.54 -7.25 -0.31
CA GLY A 34 15.99 -7.00 -0.27
C GLY A 34 16.57 -6.96 1.14
N ILE A 35 15.80 -6.54 2.15
CA ILE A 35 16.29 -6.42 3.53
C ILE A 35 15.86 -7.61 4.37
N LEU A 36 14.59 -8.03 4.28
CA LEU A 36 14.05 -9.05 5.16
C LEU A 36 13.91 -10.43 4.50
N GLY A 37 14.05 -10.54 3.18
CA GLY A 37 13.87 -11.80 2.46
C GLY A 37 12.44 -12.37 2.59
N LEU A 38 11.42 -11.55 2.82
CA LEU A 38 10.08 -12.01 3.21
C LEU A 38 9.23 -12.61 2.09
N MET A 39 9.63 -12.51 0.81
CA MET A 39 8.79 -12.99 -0.28
C MET A 39 8.48 -14.49 -0.22
N PRO A 40 9.44 -15.41 0.06
CA PRO A 40 9.11 -16.83 0.23
C PRO A 40 8.07 -17.06 1.35
N THR A 41 8.22 -16.36 2.49
CA THR A 41 7.30 -16.46 3.61
C THR A 41 5.89 -15.98 3.25
N ILE A 42 5.77 -14.88 2.50
CA ILE A 42 4.47 -14.40 1.99
C ILE A 42 3.86 -15.43 1.03
N GLY A 43 4.67 -16.09 0.20
CA GLY A 43 4.22 -17.18 -0.66
C GLY A 43 3.74 -18.40 0.14
N ALA A 44 4.42 -18.71 1.24
CA ALA A 44 4.04 -19.82 2.13
C ALA A 44 2.64 -19.64 2.73
N LEU A 45 2.18 -18.39 2.96
CA LEU A 45 0.82 -18.12 3.45
C LEU A 45 -0.29 -18.60 2.51
N VAL A 46 0.03 -18.88 1.25
CA VAL A 46 -0.89 -19.50 0.28
C VAL A 46 -0.43 -20.92 -0.11
N GLY A 47 0.40 -21.53 0.71
CA GLY A 47 0.86 -22.91 0.56
C GLY A 47 2.04 -23.11 -0.40
N VAL A 48 2.69 -22.05 -0.90
CA VAL A 48 3.81 -22.18 -1.85
C VAL A 48 4.95 -21.26 -1.43
N GLU A 49 5.96 -21.81 -0.77
CA GLU A 49 7.16 -21.09 -0.35
C GLU A 49 8.09 -20.79 -1.55
N ALA A 50 7.75 -19.73 -2.29
CA ALA A 50 8.50 -19.30 -3.46
C ALA A 50 8.49 -17.77 -3.58
N VAL A 51 9.63 -17.20 -3.99
CA VAL A 51 9.80 -15.74 -4.18
C VAL A 51 8.77 -15.18 -5.15
N LEU A 52 8.55 -15.83 -6.28
CA LEU A 52 7.63 -15.34 -7.31
C LEU A 52 6.18 -15.35 -6.83
N VAL A 53 5.78 -16.39 -6.09
CA VAL A 53 4.44 -16.48 -5.51
C VAL A 53 4.25 -15.41 -4.44
N GLY A 54 5.26 -15.19 -3.59
CA GLY A 54 5.23 -14.12 -2.60
C GLY A 54 5.08 -12.74 -3.22
N TRP A 55 5.80 -12.45 -4.30
CA TRP A 55 5.62 -11.22 -5.06
C TRP A 55 4.20 -11.10 -5.64
N ALA A 56 3.66 -12.15 -6.22
CA ALA A 56 2.30 -12.14 -6.77
C ALA A 56 1.24 -11.84 -5.69
N VAL A 57 1.33 -12.53 -4.55
CA VAL A 57 0.44 -12.30 -3.39
C VAL A 57 0.60 -10.89 -2.84
N HIS A 58 1.84 -10.43 -2.66
CA HIS A 58 2.14 -9.10 -2.15
C HIS A 58 1.57 -8.00 -3.06
N LEU A 59 1.79 -8.08 -4.35
CA LEU A 59 1.30 -7.09 -5.32
C LEU A 59 -0.23 -7.11 -5.45
N PHE A 60 -0.85 -8.29 -5.42
CA PHE A 60 -2.30 -8.42 -5.39
C PHE A 60 -2.90 -7.73 -4.16
N ASN A 61 -2.38 -8.03 -2.97
CA ASN A 61 -2.81 -7.38 -1.73
C ASN A 61 -2.55 -5.87 -1.76
N SER A 62 -1.42 -5.43 -2.31
CA SER A 62 -1.09 -4.02 -2.44
C SER A 62 -2.08 -3.27 -3.33
N ALA A 63 -2.49 -3.86 -4.45
CA ALA A 63 -3.53 -3.29 -5.31
C ALA A 63 -4.90 -3.25 -4.61
N LEU A 64 -5.25 -4.32 -3.88
CA LEU A 64 -6.48 -4.40 -3.10
C LEU A 64 -6.51 -3.32 -1.99
N PHE A 65 -5.43 -3.15 -1.25
CA PHE A 65 -5.33 -2.12 -0.21
C PHE A 65 -5.31 -0.71 -0.80
N GLY A 66 -4.76 -0.51 -1.99
CA GLY A 66 -4.87 0.75 -2.71
C GLY A 66 -6.32 1.04 -3.16
N ALA A 67 -7.06 0.03 -3.60
CA ALA A 67 -8.48 0.17 -3.89
C ALA A 67 -9.29 0.47 -2.61
N LEU A 68 -8.98 -0.20 -1.50
CA LEU A 68 -9.57 0.09 -0.19
C LEU A 68 -9.29 1.52 0.27
N PHE A 69 -8.06 2.03 0.06
CA PHE A 69 -7.73 3.43 0.29
C PHE A 69 -8.70 4.35 -0.46
N ALA A 70 -8.91 4.13 -1.76
CA ALA A 70 -9.86 4.93 -2.53
C ALA A 70 -11.28 4.82 -1.96
N ALA A 71 -11.74 3.62 -1.61
CA ALA A 71 -13.09 3.41 -1.05
C ALA A 71 -13.32 4.12 0.29
N VAL A 72 -12.32 4.07 1.17
CA VAL A 72 -12.41 4.69 2.52
C VAL A 72 -12.37 6.20 2.41
N PHE A 73 -11.43 6.73 1.64
CA PHE A 73 -11.18 8.16 1.57
C PHE A 73 -11.99 8.88 0.47
N ASP A 74 -12.81 8.16 -0.31
CA ASP A 74 -13.79 8.75 -1.23
C ASP A 74 -15.10 9.15 -0.53
N ARG A 75 -14.99 9.68 0.67
CA ARG A 75 -16.11 10.21 1.46
C ARG A 75 -16.01 11.72 1.55
N ALA A 76 -17.14 12.41 1.56
CA ALA A 76 -17.21 13.87 1.64
C ALA A 76 -16.41 14.46 2.83
N PHE A 77 -16.30 13.71 3.92
CA PHE A 77 -15.48 14.10 5.09
C PHE A 77 -14.00 14.36 4.74
N PHE A 78 -13.48 13.70 3.69
CA PHE A 78 -12.07 13.81 3.29
C PHE A 78 -11.86 14.73 2.08
N ASP A 79 -12.89 15.44 1.60
CA ASP A 79 -12.78 16.25 0.37
C ASP A 79 -11.68 17.31 0.47
N ASP A 80 -11.58 18.01 1.57
CA ASP A 80 -10.54 19.03 1.79
C ASP A 80 -9.13 18.43 1.80
N LEU A 81 -8.95 17.26 2.42
CA LEU A 81 -7.67 16.56 2.45
C LEU A 81 -7.29 15.98 1.08
N ARG A 82 -8.28 15.62 0.25
CA ARG A 82 -8.03 15.10 -1.11
C ARG A 82 -7.82 16.22 -2.13
N ALA A 83 -8.01 17.47 -1.76
CA ALA A 83 -7.94 18.61 -2.66
C ALA A 83 -6.51 18.95 -3.10
N ASP A 84 -5.50 18.49 -2.37
CA ASP A 84 -4.10 18.76 -2.66
C ASP A 84 -3.19 17.53 -2.46
N VAL A 85 -1.94 17.66 -2.93
CA VAL A 85 -0.95 16.57 -2.85
C VAL A 85 -0.57 16.26 -1.40
N GLY A 86 -0.44 17.27 -0.54
CA GLY A 86 -0.05 17.11 0.86
C GLY A 86 -1.09 16.32 1.64
N GLY A 87 -2.37 16.64 1.43
CA GLY A 87 -3.49 15.91 2.02
C GLY A 87 -3.55 14.46 1.53
N CYS A 88 -3.39 14.21 0.23
CA CYS A 88 -3.31 12.85 -0.30
C CYS A 88 -2.14 12.04 0.29
N LEU A 89 -0.97 12.66 0.46
CA LEU A 89 0.18 12.03 1.12
C LEU A 89 -0.13 11.68 2.58
N SER A 90 -0.75 12.61 3.32
CA SER A 90 -1.12 12.41 4.72
C SER A 90 -2.11 11.25 4.87
N LEU A 91 -3.14 11.19 4.02
CA LEU A 91 -4.09 10.08 3.98
C LEU A 91 -3.40 8.75 3.64
N GLY A 92 -2.47 8.76 2.69
CA GLY A 92 -1.68 7.58 2.33
C GLY A 92 -0.84 7.08 3.50
N VAL A 93 -0.16 7.97 4.22
CA VAL A 93 0.64 7.63 5.41
C VAL A 93 -0.23 7.06 6.53
N VAL A 94 -1.37 7.69 6.84
CA VAL A 94 -2.29 7.19 7.88
C VAL A 94 -2.82 5.80 7.50
N HIS A 95 -3.26 5.63 6.26
CA HIS A 95 -3.74 4.34 5.76
C HIS A 95 -2.67 3.25 5.89
N SER A 96 -1.46 3.54 5.44
CA SER A 96 -0.36 2.57 5.47
C SER A 96 0.15 2.28 6.88
N ALA A 97 0.11 3.24 7.79
CA ALA A 97 0.43 3.01 9.20
C ALA A 97 -0.56 2.03 9.84
N LEU A 98 -1.86 2.20 9.57
CA LEU A 98 -2.89 1.26 10.02
C LEU A 98 -2.69 -0.13 9.42
N LEU A 99 -2.41 -0.22 8.11
CA LEU A 99 -2.08 -1.48 7.46
C LEU A 99 -0.84 -2.12 8.07
N GLY A 100 0.21 -1.35 8.35
CA GLY A 100 1.44 -1.85 8.97
C GLY A 100 1.20 -2.51 10.32
N VAL A 101 0.35 -1.89 11.16
CA VAL A 101 -0.04 -2.47 12.44
C VAL A 101 -0.87 -3.75 12.25
N ILE A 102 -1.84 -3.72 11.34
CA ILE A 102 -2.75 -4.85 11.14
C ILE A 102 -2.04 -6.00 10.41
N THR A 103 -1.43 -5.73 9.26
CA THR A 103 -0.84 -6.80 8.42
C THR A 103 0.54 -7.22 8.92
N GLY A 104 1.43 -6.27 9.20
CA GLY A 104 2.80 -6.53 9.64
C GLY A 104 2.90 -6.84 11.12
N GLY A 105 2.08 -6.19 11.95
CA GLY A 105 2.12 -6.35 13.41
C GLY A 105 1.22 -7.46 13.97
N LEU A 106 0.12 -7.80 13.30
CA LEU A 106 -0.84 -8.78 13.79
C LEU A 106 -1.02 -9.97 12.84
N LEU A 107 -1.45 -9.72 11.58
CA LEU A 107 -1.85 -10.83 10.70
C LEU A 107 -0.68 -11.70 10.26
N LEU A 108 0.42 -11.11 9.83
CA LEU A 108 1.59 -11.87 9.37
C LEU A 108 2.20 -12.71 10.50
N PRO A 109 2.51 -12.17 11.70
CA PRO A 109 3.00 -12.96 12.82
C PRO A 109 2.04 -14.09 13.22
N THR A 110 0.72 -13.81 13.24
CA THR A 110 -0.29 -14.82 13.60
C THR A 110 -0.36 -15.93 12.56
N ALA A 111 -0.36 -15.59 11.27
CA ALA A 111 -0.39 -16.58 10.20
C ALA A 111 0.83 -17.50 10.25
N ILE A 112 2.02 -16.93 10.46
CA ILE A 112 3.27 -17.67 10.62
C ILE A 112 3.22 -18.61 11.82
N ALA A 113 2.68 -18.16 12.95
CA ALA A 113 2.52 -19.00 14.14
C ALA A 113 1.55 -20.16 13.91
N LEU A 114 0.48 -19.94 13.16
CA LEU A 114 -0.51 -20.99 12.84
C LEU A 114 0.03 -22.03 11.86
N GLU A 115 0.87 -21.65 10.93
CA GLU A 115 1.55 -22.56 9.99
C GLU A 115 2.66 -23.39 10.68
N GLY A 116 2.96 -23.13 11.95
CA GLY A 116 4.02 -23.82 12.66
C GLY A 116 5.41 -23.51 12.12
N ALA A 117 5.55 -22.48 11.31
CA ALA A 117 6.83 -22.04 10.78
C ALA A 117 7.67 -21.44 11.92
N THR A 118 8.54 -22.25 12.47
CA THR A 118 9.51 -21.85 13.50
C THR A 118 10.73 -21.13 12.91
N SER A 119 10.85 -21.09 11.61
CA SER A 119 11.99 -20.54 10.88
C SER A 119 11.66 -19.28 10.12
N LEU A 120 11.23 -18.23 10.84
CA LEU A 120 11.39 -16.89 10.28
C LEU A 120 12.86 -16.51 10.31
N PRO A 121 13.38 -15.88 9.25
CA PRO A 121 14.73 -15.34 9.27
C PRO A 121 14.92 -14.25 10.33
N VAL A 122 13.85 -13.79 10.97
CA VAL A 122 13.86 -12.72 11.99
C VAL A 122 12.76 -12.97 13.03
N PRO A 123 13.06 -12.85 14.35
CA PRO A 123 12.06 -13.02 15.42
C PRO A 123 10.97 -11.93 15.34
N THR A 124 9.73 -12.31 15.51
CA THR A 124 8.54 -11.48 15.27
C THR A 124 8.01 -10.77 16.52
N LEU A 125 7.23 -9.70 16.34
CA LEU A 125 6.67 -8.78 17.35
C LEU A 125 5.92 -9.49 18.51
N PRO A 126 5.79 -8.88 19.68
CA PRO A 126 5.14 -9.49 20.85
C PRO A 126 3.62 -9.56 20.66
N VAL A 127 3.21 -10.56 19.91
CA VAL A 127 1.93 -11.24 20.16
C VAL A 127 2.25 -12.26 21.27
N PRO A 128 1.35 -12.59 22.21
CA PRO A 128 1.68 -13.55 23.26
C PRO A 128 2.32 -14.82 22.68
N GLY A 129 3.61 -15.04 22.98
CA GLY A 129 4.40 -16.15 22.46
C GLY A 129 5.29 -15.85 21.23
N LEU A 130 5.31 -14.63 20.71
CA LEU A 130 6.15 -14.22 19.58
C LEU A 130 7.06 -13.07 20.00
N THR A 131 8.36 -13.16 19.71
CA THR A 131 9.34 -12.09 19.95
C THR A 131 9.78 -11.48 18.64
N ALA A 132 9.76 -10.14 18.52
CA ALA A 132 10.34 -9.44 17.37
C ALA A 132 11.60 -8.71 17.76
N SER A 133 12.54 -8.63 16.82
CA SER A 133 13.60 -7.66 16.94
C SER A 133 13.06 -6.26 16.61
N PHE A 134 13.62 -5.25 17.27
CA PHE A 134 13.37 -3.83 16.94
C PHE A 134 13.65 -3.55 15.46
N GLU A 135 14.66 -4.17 14.89
CA GLU A 135 15.07 -4.03 13.48
C GLU A 135 13.97 -4.48 12.51
N PHE A 136 13.34 -5.64 12.77
CA PHE A 136 12.22 -6.10 11.95
C PHE A 136 11.06 -5.10 11.97
N GLY A 137 10.66 -4.66 13.16
CA GLY A 137 9.59 -3.67 13.33
C GLY A 137 9.91 -2.35 12.60
N ALA A 138 11.16 -1.88 12.71
CA ALA A 138 11.61 -0.67 12.06
C ALA A 138 11.57 -0.79 10.53
N VAL A 139 12.05 -1.91 9.95
CA VAL A 139 12.00 -2.13 8.49
C VAL A 139 10.55 -2.24 8.01
N ILE A 140 9.68 -2.95 8.73
CA ILE A 140 8.25 -3.02 8.40
C ILE A 140 7.60 -1.62 8.44
N ALA A 141 7.91 -0.81 9.45
CA ALA A 141 7.38 0.55 9.57
C ALA A 141 7.85 1.44 8.42
N VAL A 142 9.14 1.40 8.07
CA VAL A 142 9.69 2.15 6.93
C VAL A 142 9.09 1.68 5.61
N ALA A 143 8.94 0.38 5.41
CA ALA A 143 8.35 -0.18 4.22
C ALA A 143 6.88 0.28 4.03
N HIS A 144 6.09 0.30 5.11
CA HIS A 144 4.72 0.84 5.07
C HIS A 144 4.70 2.36 4.87
N LEU A 145 5.63 3.11 5.47
CA LEU A 145 5.74 4.54 5.21
C LEU A 145 6.01 4.81 3.72
N ILE A 146 6.93 4.08 3.10
CA ILE A 146 7.18 4.16 1.65
C ILE A 146 5.91 3.83 0.87
N TYR A 147 5.20 2.76 1.22
CA TYR A 147 3.93 2.42 0.59
C TYR A 147 2.94 3.57 0.66
N GLY A 148 2.72 4.16 1.84
CA GLY A 148 1.77 5.25 2.03
C GLY A 148 2.12 6.52 1.24
N LEU A 149 3.39 6.91 1.24
CA LEU A 149 3.87 8.07 0.48
C LEU A 149 3.71 7.88 -1.03
N VAL A 150 4.08 6.70 -1.54
CA VAL A 150 3.95 6.39 -2.97
C VAL A 150 2.48 6.28 -3.38
N LEU A 151 1.65 5.59 -2.59
CA LEU A 151 0.20 5.49 -2.83
C LEU A 151 -0.44 6.88 -2.89
N GLY A 152 -0.23 7.71 -1.85
CA GLY A 152 -0.79 9.06 -1.79
C GLY A 152 -0.33 9.94 -2.95
N ARG A 153 0.96 9.85 -3.33
CA ARG A 153 1.53 10.60 -4.45
C ARG A 153 0.96 10.19 -5.80
N VAL A 154 0.85 8.88 -6.06
CA VAL A 154 0.29 8.34 -7.31
C VAL A 154 -1.21 8.64 -7.39
N PHE A 155 -1.94 8.46 -6.28
CA PHE A 155 -3.35 8.79 -6.22
C PHE A 155 -3.60 10.27 -6.54
N ALA A 156 -2.84 11.19 -5.92
CA ALA A 156 -2.91 12.62 -6.22
C ALA A 156 -2.62 12.90 -7.70
N ALA A 157 -1.56 12.32 -8.26
CA ALA A 157 -1.21 12.51 -9.66
C ALA A 157 -2.32 12.08 -10.63
N LEU A 158 -3.04 11.00 -10.31
CA LEU A 158 -4.09 10.45 -11.17
C LEU A 158 -5.46 11.10 -10.94
N THR A 159 -5.68 11.75 -9.80
CA THR A 159 -6.99 12.34 -9.46
C THR A 159 -7.03 13.86 -9.56
N LEU A 160 -5.90 14.54 -9.35
CA LEU A 160 -5.78 16.01 -9.39
C LEU A 160 -5.27 16.54 -10.74
N ALA A 161 -5.08 15.69 -11.74
CA ALA A 161 -4.33 15.95 -12.96
C ALA A 161 -4.85 17.08 -13.87
N GLU A 162 -6.03 17.65 -13.63
CA GLU A 162 -6.50 18.83 -14.38
C GLU A 162 -5.93 20.17 -13.84
N GLY A 163 -5.28 20.15 -12.65
CA GLY A 163 -4.60 21.32 -12.08
C GLY A 163 -3.09 21.13 -11.84
N ALA A 164 -2.59 19.90 -11.88
CA ALA A 164 -1.24 19.55 -11.45
C ALA A 164 -0.24 19.28 -12.60
N ILE A 165 -0.70 19.28 -13.86
CA ILE A 165 0.17 19.05 -15.04
C ILE A 165 1.01 20.29 -15.39
N GLY A 166 0.78 21.41 -14.75
CA GLY A 166 1.49 22.68 -15.02
C GLY A 166 3.01 22.69 -14.79
N TRP A 167 3.63 21.56 -14.40
CA TRP A 167 5.08 21.43 -14.28
C TRP A 167 5.71 20.43 -15.27
N LEU A 168 4.91 19.74 -16.08
CA LEU A 168 5.46 18.95 -17.19
C LEU A 168 5.76 19.89 -18.37
N PRO A 169 6.97 19.85 -18.94
CA PRO A 169 7.38 20.75 -20.02
C PRO A 169 6.75 20.43 -21.38
N PHE A 170 5.68 19.63 -21.42
CA PHE A 170 4.93 19.27 -22.62
C PHE A 170 3.43 19.50 -22.38
N ASP A 171 2.95 20.68 -22.73
CA ASP A 171 1.52 20.97 -22.89
C ASP A 171 1.10 20.57 -24.31
N PRO A 172 0.27 19.51 -24.51
CA PRO A 172 -0.16 19.08 -25.85
C PRO A 172 -1.35 19.87 -26.41
N VAL A 173 -1.77 20.97 -25.77
CA VAL A 173 -3.02 21.67 -26.14
C VAL A 173 -2.82 22.87 -27.06
N ASP A 174 -1.59 23.24 -27.41
CA ASP A 174 -1.34 24.31 -28.40
C ASP A 174 -1.06 23.74 -29.81
N ARG A 175 -2.09 23.07 -30.40
CA ARG A 175 -2.19 22.92 -31.87
C ARG A 175 -3.63 22.90 -32.30
#